data_30c3e5bdd4590ad9b72b33dc4ba169aa
#
_entry.id   30c3e5bdd4590ad9b72b33dc4ba169aa
#
_cell.length_a   1.000
_cell.length_b   1.000
_cell.length_c   1.000
_cell.angle_alpha   90.00
_cell.angle_beta   90.00
_cell.angle_gamma   90.00
#
_symmetry.space_group_name_H-M   'P 1'
#
loop_
_entity.id
_entity.type
_entity.pdbx_description
1 polymer ?
#
loop_
_entity_poly.entity_id
_entity_poly.type
_entity_poly.pdbx_seq_one_letter_code
_entity_poly.pdbx_strand_id
1 'polypeptide(L)'
;METNYRLPKDLNESLKNMEDAIIPSLLDSNKRFTIEFNFEGLKFNKIGITIYKILSKNNNVFITFADQGAVALAQRDYPDIKDKIFTFKSFNESNNINNIDSAMISILPQPYDFDSFEPMSDNYQGTHYSLNPKF
;
A
#
# COMPACT_ATOMS: atom_id res chain seq x y z
N MET A 1 -9.08 9.75 -9.63
CA MET A 1 -7.84 10.36 -10.12
C MET A 1 -6.67 9.96 -9.24
N GLU A 2 -5.56 9.61 -9.83
CA GLU A 2 -4.34 9.26 -9.10
C GLU A 2 -3.44 10.46 -8.91
N THR A 3 -2.79 10.53 -7.75
CA THR A 3 -1.75 11.51 -7.45
C THR A 3 -0.44 10.77 -7.23
N ASN A 4 0.61 11.23 -7.89
CA ASN A 4 1.92 10.63 -7.77
C ASN A 4 2.79 11.45 -6.81
N TYR A 5 3.43 10.77 -5.88
CA TYR A 5 4.44 11.35 -5.00
C TYR A 5 5.80 10.79 -5.38
N ARG A 6 6.76 11.68 -5.65
CA ARG A 6 8.14 11.30 -5.94
C ARG A 6 9.00 11.74 -4.77
N LEU A 7 9.74 10.79 -4.17
CA LEU A 7 10.48 11.01 -2.95
C LEU A 7 11.96 11.30 -3.19
N PRO A 8 12.65 12.06 -2.29
CA PRO A 8 14.08 12.34 -2.39
C PRO A 8 14.94 11.09 -2.30
N LYS A 9 16.24 11.23 -2.61
CA LYS A 9 17.18 10.10 -2.66
C LYS A 9 17.62 9.59 -1.29
N ASP A 10 17.65 10.44 -0.27
CA ASP A 10 17.99 10.03 1.08
C ASP A 10 16.79 9.32 1.73
N LEU A 11 17.01 8.10 2.21
CA LEU A 11 15.91 7.29 2.72
C LEU A 11 15.23 7.88 3.96
N ASN A 12 16.02 8.41 4.90
CA ASN A 12 15.46 8.99 6.14
C ASN A 12 14.66 10.25 5.84
N GLU A 13 15.19 11.11 4.98
CA GLU A 13 14.50 12.30 4.52
C GLU A 13 13.26 11.94 3.71
N SER A 14 13.35 10.91 2.86
CA SER A 14 12.23 10.41 2.08
C SER A 14 11.09 9.92 2.97
N LEU A 15 11.40 9.18 4.04
CA LEU A 15 10.38 8.68 4.95
C LEU A 15 9.70 9.82 5.69
N LYS A 16 10.44 10.85 6.10
CA LYS A 16 9.87 12.03 6.74
C LYS A 16 8.99 12.81 5.78
N ASN A 17 9.46 13.06 4.56
CA ASN A 17 8.69 13.77 3.54
C ASN A 17 7.44 12.99 3.14
N MET A 18 7.53 11.67 3.11
CA MET A 18 6.40 10.80 2.85
C MET A 18 5.34 10.93 3.95
N GLU A 19 5.73 10.95 5.21
CA GLU A 19 4.80 11.16 6.32
C GLU A 19 4.07 12.49 6.15
N ASP A 20 4.82 13.56 5.85
CA ASP A 20 4.25 14.90 5.65
C ASP A 20 3.29 14.96 4.45
N ALA A 21 3.49 14.13 3.43
CA ALA A 21 2.65 14.10 2.25
C ALA A 21 1.45 13.14 2.39
N ILE A 22 1.65 11.97 3.00
CA ILE A 22 0.64 10.92 3.08
C ILE A 22 -0.47 11.27 4.06
N ILE A 23 -0.14 11.82 5.23
CA ILE A 23 -1.16 12.12 6.24
C ILE A 23 -2.22 13.09 5.70
N PRO A 24 -1.86 14.23 5.05
CA PRO A 24 -2.87 15.09 4.45
C PRO A 24 -3.68 14.41 3.33
N SER A 25 -3.09 13.43 2.61
CA SER A 25 -3.77 12.74 1.52
C SER A 25 -4.99 11.95 1.98
N LEU A 26 -5.04 11.54 3.26
CA LEU A 26 -6.18 10.84 3.83
C LEU A 26 -7.44 11.71 3.86
N LEU A 27 -7.28 13.04 3.84
CA LEU A 27 -8.37 14.00 3.82
C LEU A 27 -8.74 14.43 2.40
N ASP A 28 -7.98 13.99 1.39
CA ASP A 28 -8.21 14.33 0.00
C ASP A 28 -9.43 13.56 -0.53
N SER A 29 -10.20 14.19 -1.40
CA SER A 29 -11.32 13.54 -2.10
C SER A 29 -10.84 12.49 -3.10
N ASN A 30 -9.61 12.60 -3.59
CA ASN A 30 -8.97 11.57 -4.39
C ASN A 30 -8.64 10.37 -3.50
N LYS A 31 -8.99 9.17 -3.97
CA LYS A 31 -8.82 7.94 -3.18
C LYS A 31 -7.79 6.98 -3.77
N ARG A 32 -7.07 7.41 -4.81
CA ARG A 32 -6.04 6.60 -5.47
C ARG A 32 -4.76 7.41 -5.58
N PHE A 33 -3.69 6.86 -4.99
CA PHE A 33 -2.38 7.51 -4.95
C PHE A 33 -1.32 6.51 -5.40
N THR A 34 -0.29 7.03 -6.06
CA THR A 34 0.91 6.26 -6.38
C THR A 34 2.09 6.85 -5.63
N ILE A 35 2.86 6.01 -4.97
CA ILE A 35 4.09 6.40 -4.26
C ILE A 35 5.27 5.76 -4.97
N GLU A 36 6.22 6.57 -5.42
CA GLU A 36 7.41 6.09 -6.11
C GLU A 36 8.68 6.39 -5.29
N PHE A 37 9.51 5.35 -5.13
CA PHE A 37 10.85 5.48 -4.58
C PHE A 37 11.87 5.27 -5.68
N ASN A 38 12.87 6.15 -5.77
CA ASN A 38 13.92 6.11 -6.79
C ASN A 38 15.24 5.61 -6.20
N PHE A 39 15.19 4.54 -5.40
CA PHE A 39 16.37 3.92 -4.81
C PHE A 39 16.59 2.54 -5.40
N GLU A 40 17.83 2.20 -5.70
CA GLU A 40 18.20 0.85 -6.09
C GLU A 40 18.37 -0.03 -4.84
N GLY A 41 18.03 -1.32 -4.97
CA GLY A 41 18.24 -2.29 -3.91
C GLY A 41 17.34 -2.15 -2.69
N LEU A 42 16.29 -1.35 -2.77
CA LEU A 42 15.33 -1.20 -1.67
C LEU A 42 14.48 -2.45 -1.49
N LYS A 43 14.25 -2.78 -0.22
CA LYS A 43 13.32 -3.84 0.16
C LYS A 43 11.93 -3.24 0.29
N PHE A 44 11.14 -3.30 -0.77
CA PHE A 44 9.82 -2.67 -0.83
C PHE A 44 8.85 -3.20 0.22
N ASN A 45 8.96 -4.47 0.62
CA ASN A 45 8.13 -5.01 1.69
C ASN A 45 8.35 -4.25 2.99
N LYS A 46 9.60 -3.96 3.32
CA LYS A 46 9.96 -3.23 4.53
C LYS A 46 9.47 -1.78 4.48
N ILE A 47 9.57 -1.16 3.31
CA ILE A 47 9.07 0.20 3.08
C ILE A 47 7.55 0.23 3.22
N GLY A 48 6.85 -0.75 2.65
CA GLY A 48 5.40 -0.90 2.79
C GLY A 48 4.97 -0.99 4.24
N ILE A 49 5.68 -1.76 5.06
CA ILE A 49 5.41 -1.86 6.50
C ILE A 49 5.64 -0.52 7.20
N THR A 50 6.67 0.21 6.80
CA THR A 50 6.93 1.56 7.36
C THR A 50 5.78 2.51 7.05
N ILE A 51 5.30 2.52 5.81
CA ILE A 51 4.13 3.30 5.40
C ILE A 51 2.90 2.88 6.20
N TYR A 52 2.69 1.56 6.35
CA TYR A 52 1.60 1.03 7.16
C TYR A 52 1.63 1.60 8.58
N LYS A 53 2.79 1.59 9.23
CA LYS A 53 2.93 2.10 10.60
C LYS A 53 2.59 3.59 10.70
N ILE A 54 2.95 4.37 9.70
CA ILE A 54 2.63 5.81 9.65
C ILE A 54 1.12 6.00 9.54
N LEU A 55 0.48 5.34 8.59
CA LEU A 55 -0.95 5.49 8.32
C LEU A 55 -1.81 4.92 9.45
N SER A 56 -1.39 3.82 10.05
CA SER A 56 -2.19 3.09 11.04
C SER A 56 -2.26 3.77 12.41
N LYS A 57 -1.52 4.84 12.64
CA LYS A 57 -1.59 5.59 13.90
C LYS A 57 -3.02 6.07 14.20
N ASN A 58 -3.78 6.46 13.18
CA ASN A 58 -5.13 6.98 13.33
C ASN A 58 -6.14 6.38 12.35
N ASN A 59 -5.78 5.31 11.64
CA ASN A 59 -6.61 4.73 10.58
C ASN A 59 -6.55 3.22 10.61
N ASN A 60 -7.59 2.58 10.08
CA ASN A 60 -7.57 1.16 9.78
C ASN A 60 -6.88 0.97 8.43
N VAL A 61 -5.75 0.25 8.41
CA VAL A 61 -4.91 0.13 7.23
C VAL A 61 -4.65 -1.35 6.90
N PHE A 62 -4.68 -1.67 5.61
CA PHE A 62 -4.38 -2.99 5.07
C PHE A 62 -3.17 -2.94 4.15
N ILE A 63 -2.48 -4.06 4.02
CA ILE A 63 -1.36 -4.22 3.09
C ILE A 63 -1.66 -5.38 2.16
N THR A 64 -1.47 -5.18 0.86
CA THR A 64 -1.70 -6.21 -0.13
C THR A 64 -0.45 -6.48 -0.96
N PHE A 65 -0.21 -7.75 -1.27
CA PHE A 65 0.88 -8.22 -2.10
C PHE A 65 0.32 -9.04 -3.26
N ALA A 66 1.11 -9.18 -4.33
CA ALA A 66 0.69 -9.92 -5.50
C ALA A 66 0.54 -11.43 -5.23
N ASP A 67 1.42 -12.00 -4.39
CA ASP A 67 1.47 -13.44 -4.20
C ASP A 67 1.46 -13.87 -2.74
N GLN A 68 1.04 -15.12 -2.53
CA GLN A 68 0.92 -15.70 -1.19
C GLN A 68 2.27 -15.87 -0.48
N GLY A 69 3.35 -16.06 -1.24
CA GLY A 69 4.68 -16.18 -0.66
C GLY A 69 5.11 -14.90 0.04
N ALA A 70 4.88 -13.75 -0.60
CA ALA A 70 5.16 -12.45 0.01
C ALA A 70 4.28 -12.21 1.24
N VAL A 71 3.01 -12.58 1.18
CA VAL A 71 2.09 -12.49 2.33
C VAL A 71 2.60 -13.32 3.49
N ALA A 72 2.99 -14.58 3.24
CA ALA A 72 3.48 -15.48 4.28
C ALA A 72 4.74 -14.93 4.96
N LEU A 73 5.68 -14.40 4.17
CA LEU A 73 6.90 -13.79 4.71
C LEU A 73 6.58 -12.57 5.58
N ALA A 74 5.70 -11.71 5.11
CA ALA A 74 5.29 -10.52 5.85
C ALA A 74 4.58 -10.88 7.15
N GLN A 75 3.70 -11.86 7.13
CA GLN A 75 3.00 -12.32 8.33
C GLN A 75 3.95 -12.96 9.34
N ARG A 76 4.97 -13.68 8.86
CA ARG A 76 6.02 -14.24 9.71
C ARG A 76 6.82 -13.15 10.42
N ASP A 77 7.22 -12.13 9.67
CA ASP A 77 8.09 -11.05 10.17
C ASP A 77 7.32 -10.02 11.00
N TYR A 78 6.00 -9.89 10.75
CA TYR A 78 5.14 -8.90 11.43
C TYR A 78 3.85 -9.57 11.92
N PRO A 79 3.95 -10.49 12.90
CA PRO A 79 2.77 -11.27 13.34
C PRO A 79 1.68 -10.43 13.97
N ASP A 80 2.02 -9.27 14.52
CA ASP A 80 1.04 -8.39 15.17
C ASP A 80 0.01 -7.82 14.19
N ILE A 81 0.35 -7.76 12.91
CA ILE A 81 -0.52 -7.21 11.89
C ILE A 81 -0.92 -8.24 10.82
N LYS A 82 -0.75 -9.53 11.10
CA LYS A 82 -1.02 -10.58 10.11
C LYS A 82 -2.44 -10.52 9.55
N ASP A 83 -3.41 -10.08 10.35
CA ASP A 83 -4.80 -9.96 9.94
C ASP A 83 -5.05 -8.78 8.99
N LYS A 84 -4.05 -7.94 8.78
CA LYS A 84 -4.10 -6.79 7.87
C LYS A 84 -3.38 -7.05 6.55
N ILE A 85 -2.77 -8.22 6.39
CA ILE A 85 -1.95 -8.58 5.23
C ILE A 85 -2.70 -9.58 4.35
N PHE A 86 -2.85 -9.24 3.07
CA PHE A 86 -3.64 -10.01 2.09
C PHE A 86 -2.90 -10.10 0.76
N THR A 87 -3.28 -11.08 -0.07
CA THR A 87 -3.00 -10.98 -1.51
C THR A 87 -4.01 -10.04 -2.15
N PHE A 88 -3.74 -9.57 -3.37
CA PHE A 88 -4.71 -8.75 -4.11
C PHE A 88 -6.04 -9.49 -4.25
N LYS A 89 -5.97 -10.76 -4.61
CA LYS A 89 -7.16 -11.59 -4.79
C LYS A 89 -7.94 -11.76 -3.49
N SER A 90 -7.27 -12.14 -2.40
CA SER A 90 -7.94 -12.40 -1.13
C SER A 90 -8.56 -11.14 -0.53
N PHE A 91 -7.90 -9.99 -0.73
CA PHE A 91 -8.45 -8.72 -0.27
C PHE A 91 -9.72 -8.36 -1.04
N ASN A 92 -9.72 -8.56 -2.36
CA ASN A 92 -10.89 -8.29 -3.21
C ASN A 92 -12.08 -9.19 -2.82
N GLU A 93 -11.82 -10.39 -2.33
CA GLU A 93 -12.85 -11.33 -1.89
C GLU A 93 -13.31 -11.11 -0.44
N SER A 94 -12.64 -10.21 0.28
CA SER A 94 -12.96 -9.94 1.69
C SER A 94 -13.98 -8.81 1.83
N ASN A 95 -14.62 -8.73 3.00
CA ASN A 95 -15.54 -7.64 3.32
C ASN A 95 -14.81 -6.30 3.47
N ASN A 96 -13.48 -6.33 3.67
CA ASN A 96 -12.68 -5.12 3.80
C ASN A 96 -12.67 -4.27 2.53
N ILE A 97 -12.98 -4.87 1.39
CA ILE A 97 -13.07 -4.17 0.10
C ILE A 97 -14.11 -3.03 0.14
N ASN A 98 -15.12 -3.14 0.98
CA ASN A 98 -16.20 -2.17 1.11
C ASN A 98 -15.97 -1.13 2.21
N ASN A 99 -14.84 -1.18 2.91
CA ASN A 99 -14.59 -0.30 4.04
C ASN A 99 -14.12 1.09 3.57
N ILE A 100 -15.05 2.04 3.53
CA ILE A 100 -14.81 3.41 3.05
C ILE A 100 -13.88 4.20 3.99
N ASP A 101 -13.82 3.84 5.26
CA ASP A 101 -13.04 4.56 6.27
C ASP A 101 -11.66 3.95 6.51
N SER A 102 -11.17 3.15 5.57
CA SER A 102 -9.88 2.49 5.66
C SER A 102 -8.92 2.97 4.57
N ALA A 103 -7.65 2.58 4.71
CA ALA A 103 -6.63 2.77 3.70
C ALA A 103 -5.97 1.42 3.38
N MET A 104 -5.45 1.28 2.18
CA MET A 104 -4.79 0.05 1.74
C MET A 104 -3.55 0.39 0.94
N ILE A 105 -2.47 -0.34 1.20
CA ILE A 105 -1.19 -0.20 0.51
C ILE A 105 -0.98 -1.43 -0.35
N SER A 106 -0.78 -1.24 -1.66
CA SER A 106 -0.43 -2.33 -2.58
C SER A 106 1.05 -2.27 -2.89
N ILE A 107 1.75 -3.39 -2.71
CA ILE A 107 3.20 -3.46 -2.84
C ILE A 107 3.59 -3.95 -4.23
N LEU A 108 4.27 -3.10 -4.99
CA LEU A 108 4.90 -3.42 -6.28
C LEU A 108 4.00 -4.19 -7.27
N PRO A 109 2.77 -3.72 -7.58
CA PRO A 109 2.00 -4.41 -8.60
C PRO A 109 2.72 -4.38 -9.95
N GLN A 110 2.81 -5.54 -10.60
CA GLN A 110 3.51 -5.73 -11.88
C GLN A 110 2.49 -5.90 -13.01
N PRO A 111 2.89 -5.74 -14.29
CA PRO A 111 1.96 -5.93 -15.40
C PRO A 111 1.26 -7.29 -15.41
N TYR A 112 1.97 -8.35 -15.01
CA TYR A 112 1.39 -9.70 -14.95
C TYR A 112 0.43 -9.90 -13.77
N ASP A 113 0.38 -8.95 -12.83
CA ASP A 113 -0.55 -8.97 -11.70
C ASP A 113 -1.87 -8.24 -12.00
N PHE A 114 -1.97 -7.63 -13.16
CA PHE A 114 -3.06 -6.70 -13.48
C PHE A 114 -4.43 -7.33 -13.34
N ASP A 115 -4.58 -8.61 -13.74
CA ASP A 115 -5.87 -9.32 -13.66
C ASP A 115 -6.38 -9.48 -12.23
N SER A 116 -5.50 -9.52 -11.24
CA SER A 116 -5.90 -9.58 -9.82
C SER A 116 -5.91 -8.19 -9.18
N PHE A 117 -5.05 -7.30 -9.63
CA PHE A 117 -4.91 -5.95 -9.07
C PHE A 117 -6.05 -5.03 -9.47
N GLU A 118 -6.41 -5.00 -10.75
CA GLU A 118 -7.43 -4.05 -11.26
C GLU A 118 -8.79 -4.24 -10.58
N PRO A 119 -9.36 -5.48 -10.50
CA PRO A 119 -10.64 -5.65 -9.81
C PRO A 119 -10.59 -5.22 -8.35
N MET A 120 -9.51 -5.52 -7.65
CA MET A 120 -9.32 -5.11 -6.25
C MET A 120 -9.30 -3.59 -6.15
N SER A 121 -8.50 -2.93 -6.96
CA SER A 121 -8.37 -1.47 -6.96
C SER A 121 -9.69 -0.78 -7.30
N ASP A 122 -10.41 -1.30 -8.31
CA ASP A 122 -11.68 -0.73 -8.75
C ASP A 122 -12.80 -0.93 -7.73
N ASN A 123 -12.81 -2.06 -7.03
CA ASN A 123 -13.86 -2.40 -6.07
C ASN A 123 -13.63 -1.78 -4.70
N TYR A 124 -12.39 -1.46 -4.36
CA TYR A 124 -12.07 -0.93 -3.03
C TYR A 124 -12.67 0.46 -2.82
N GLN A 125 -13.37 0.64 -1.70
CA GLN A 125 -14.08 1.88 -1.37
C GLN A 125 -13.23 2.87 -0.55
N GLY A 126 -12.14 2.43 0.02
CA GLY A 126 -11.25 3.27 0.84
C GLY A 126 -10.16 3.96 0.02
N THR A 127 -9.17 4.51 0.71
CA THR A 127 -8.03 5.19 0.10
C THR A 127 -6.94 4.17 -0.23
N HIS A 128 -6.51 4.13 -1.48
CA HIS A 128 -5.57 3.15 -1.99
C HIS A 128 -4.25 3.79 -2.41
N TYR A 129 -3.16 3.30 -1.82
CA TYR A 129 -1.80 3.71 -2.13
C TYR A 129 -1.09 2.57 -2.86
N SER A 130 -0.65 2.82 -4.09
CA SER A 130 0.13 1.85 -4.87
C SER A 130 1.60 2.19 -4.77
N LEU A 131 2.42 1.29 -4.23
CA LEU A 131 3.85 1.49 -4.05
C LEU A 131 4.61 0.97 -5.27
N ASN A 132 5.26 1.89 -5.99
CA ASN A 132 6.05 1.61 -7.21
C ASN A 132 5.35 0.66 -8.20
N PRO A 133 4.13 0.96 -8.65
CA PRO A 133 3.47 0.12 -9.65
C PRO A 133 4.24 0.15 -10.97
N LYS A 134 4.25 -0.97 -11.70
CA LYS A 134 4.99 -1.16 -12.95
C LYS A 134 4.07 -1.28 -14.18
N PHE A 135 2.88 -0.75 -14.08
CA PHE A 135 1.91 -0.77 -15.20
C PHE A 135 2.28 0.22 -16.30
#